data_56c41ba43c3874e787f3d6401572822b
#
_entry.id   56c41ba43c3874e787f3d6401572822b
#
_cell.length_a   1.000
_cell.length_b   1.000
_cell.length_c   1.000
_cell.angle_alpha   90.00
_cell.angle_beta   90.00
_cell.angle_gamma   90.00
#
_symmetry.space_group_name_H-M   'P 1'
#
loop_
_entity.id
_entity.type
_entity.pdbx_description
1 polymer ?
#
loop_
_entity_poly.entity_id
_entity_poly.type
_entity_poly.pdbx_seq_one_letter_code
_entity_poly.pdbx_strand_id
1 'polypeptide(L)'
;MLARPMQLIIETAEGIKRLSATPTVDESTGGHVASTWQAADDELSVTARGIMEFDGWMNYTYTLTPKKDLTVKDVRLEIAMKNEVASYFLGAGLPGQDMPQTYEGKWDAPEKTVNHFGVSLTTDKQQQWLWPFDSFWMGNAHAGIHCELRGTTYSGPLLNSYRPAYPDSWNNRGKGGFRINQGTDATTVTCYSGERLLKAGSPIDYEFALLVTPVKPIDLKGQFTNRYYHNGSKPVPTDEDVKA
;
A
#
# COMPACT_ATOMS: atom_id res chain seq x y z
N MET A 1 1.96 -17.74 -0.71
CA MET A 1 2.20 -16.31 -0.49
C MET A 1 1.17 -15.72 0.48
N LEU A 2 -0.03 -15.37 0.07
CA LEU A 2 -1.06 -14.93 1.02
C LEU A 2 -1.53 -16.07 1.92
N ALA A 3 -1.80 -15.78 3.19
CA ALA A 3 -2.36 -16.73 4.15
C ALA A 3 -3.89 -16.80 4.04
N ARG A 4 -4.52 -15.69 3.62
CA ARG A 4 -5.94 -15.54 3.34
C ARG A 4 -6.16 -14.46 2.27
N PRO A 5 -7.32 -14.40 1.61
CA PRO A 5 -7.63 -13.32 0.68
C PRO A 5 -7.49 -11.95 1.35
N MET A 6 -7.03 -10.97 0.59
CA MET A 6 -7.05 -9.57 1.02
C MET A 6 -8.49 -9.10 1.18
N GLN A 7 -8.73 -8.21 2.15
CA GLN A 7 -10.07 -7.74 2.45
C GLN A 7 -10.07 -6.25 2.73
N LEU A 8 -10.98 -5.51 2.09
CA LEU A 8 -11.39 -4.20 2.57
C LEU A 8 -12.53 -4.40 3.58
N ILE A 9 -12.30 -3.98 4.80
CA ILE A 9 -13.21 -4.19 5.93
C ILE A 9 -13.80 -2.85 6.33
N ILE A 10 -15.12 -2.81 6.46
CA ILE A 10 -15.86 -1.65 6.96
C ILE A 10 -16.42 -2.03 8.34
N GLU A 11 -15.96 -1.35 9.38
CA GLU A 11 -16.38 -1.59 10.75
C GLU A 11 -17.26 -0.46 11.25
N THR A 12 -18.43 -0.82 11.80
CA THR A 12 -19.38 0.11 12.42
C THR A 12 -19.54 -0.17 13.92
N ALA A 13 -20.38 0.57 14.60
CA ALA A 13 -20.73 0.28 16.00
C ALA A 13 -21.40 -1.10 16.16
N GLU A 14 -22.11 -1.56 15.13
CA GLU A 14 -22.84 -2.82 15.10
C GLU A 14 -21.96 -4.01 14.68
N GLY A 15 -20.74 -3.76 14.25
CA GLY A 15 -19.78 -4.78 13.81
C GLY A 15 -19.27 -4.58 12.39
N ILE A 16 -18.74 -5.67 11.82
CA ILE A 16 -18.17 -5.66 10.47
C ILE A 16 -19.29 -5.83 9.44
N LYS A 17 -19.38 -4.86 8.52
CA LYS A 17 -20.23 -4.98 7.32
C LYS A 17 -19.54 -5.85 6.29
N ARG A 18 -20.24 -6.89 5.83
CA ARG A 18 -19.74 -7.83 4.82
C ARG A 18 -20.53 -7.63 3.51
N LEU A 19 -20.06 -6.69 2.72
CA LEU A 19 -20.62 -6.43 1.39
C LEU A 19 -19.67 -7.03 0.34
N SER A 20 -20.18 -7.96 -0.47
CA SER A 20 -19.42 -8.59 -1.54
C SER A 20 -20.35 -9.06 -2.64
N ALA A 21 -19.83 -9.11 -3.85
CA ALA A 21 -20.50 -9.71 -5.00
C ALA A 21 -19.45 -10.35 -5.92
N THR A 22 -19.89 -11.20 -6.84
CA THR A 22 -19.00 -11.77 -7.85
C THR A 22 -18.61 -10.68 -8.84
N PRO A 23 -17.31 -10.46 -9.10
CA PRO A 23 -16.88 -9.50 -10.09
C PRO A 23 -17.34 -9.88 -11.49
N THR A 24 -17.72 -8.88 -12.27
CA THR A 24 -17.92 -8.99 -13.71
C THR A 24 -16.71 -8.44 -14.42
N VAL A 25 -16.20 -9.14 -15.42
CA VAL A 25 -15.15 -8.62 -16.30
C VAL A 25 -15.79 -7.65 -17.28
N ASP A 26 -15.41 -6.37 -17.19
CA ASP A 26 -15.95 -5.31 -18.03
C ASP A 26 -15.15 -5.16 -19.33
N GLU A 27 -13.85 -5.37 -19.23
CA GLU A 27 -12.92 -5.22 -20.35
C GLU A 27 -11.76 -6.22 -20.22
N SER A 28 -11.36 -6.79 -21.35
CA SER A 28 -10.18 -7.66 -21.44
C SER A 28 -9.48 -7.40 -22.76
N THR A 29 -8.27 -6.87 -22.69
CA THR A 29 -7.39 -6.57 -23.82
C THR A 29 -6.04 -7.25 -23.65
N GLY A 30 -5.15 -7.14 -24.63
CA GLY A 30 -3.76 -7.60 -24.46
C GLY A 30 -2.94 -6.76 -23.47
N GLY A 31 -3.44 -5.60 -23.07
CA GLY A 31 -2.75 -4.68 -22.17
C GLY A 31 -3.26 -4.69 -20.72
N HIS A 32 -4.55 -4.97 -20.53
CA HIS A 32 -5.15 -4.98 -19.18
C HIS A 32 -6.47 -5.77 -19.12
N VAL A 33 -6.87 -6.09 -17.90
CA VAL A 33 -8.19 -6.62 -17.56
C VAL A 33 -8.82 -5.71 -16.51
N ALA A 34 -10.05 -5.26 -16.77
CA ALA A 34 -10.86 -4.50 -15.81
C ALA A 34 -12.06 -5.33 -15.36
N SER A 35 -12.37 -5.23 -14.07
CA SER A 35 -13.53 -5.88 -13.46
C SER A 35 -14.20 -4.99 -12.45
N THR A 36 -15.52 -5.14 -12.31
CA THR A 36 -16.33 -4.38 -11.36
C THR A 36 -17.27 -5.31 -10.61
N TRP A 37 -17.52 -5.02 -9.34
CA TRP A 37 -18.62 -5.57 -8.59
C TRP A 37 -19.33 -4.49 -7.76
N GLN A 38 -20.58 -4.74 -7.41
CA GLN A 38 -21.38 -3.85 -6.58
C GLN A 38 -22.22 -4.65 -5.59
N ALA A 39 -22.30 -4.16 -4.36
CA ALA A 39 -23.17 -4.69 -3.32
C ALA A 39 -23.72 -3.55 -2.45
N ALA A 40 -24.86 -3.78 -1.82
CA ALA A 40 -25.48 -2.78 -0.97
C ALA A 40 -26.31 -3.45 0.13
N ASP A 41 -26.40 -2.75 1.28
CA ASP A 41 -27.40 -2.98 2.32
C ASP A 41 -28.29 -1.73 2.49
N ASP A 42 -29.02 -1.66 3.59
CA ASP A 42 -29.94 -0.53 3.87
C ASP A 42 -29.20 0.78 4.20
N GLU A 43 -27.93 0.72 4.54
CA GLU A 43 -27.14 1.87 4.99
C GLU A 43 -26.09 2.32 3.99
N LEU A 44 -25.52 1.38 3.23
CA LEU A 44 -24.33 1.60 2.43
C LEU A 44 -24.39 0.85 1.10
N SER A 45 -23.93 1.48 0.04
CA SER A 45 -23.59 0.84 -1.23
C SER A 45 -22.08 0.87 -1.42
N VAL A 46 -21.52 -0.21 -1.92
CA VAL A 46 -20.10 -0.34 -2.25
C VAL A 46 -19.98 -0.76 -3.70
N THR A 47 -19.23 0.01 -4.47
CA THR A 47 -18.79 -0.38 -5.83
C THR A 47 -17.28 -0.57 -5.78
N ALA A 48 -16.80 -1.68 -6.29
CA ALA A 48 -15.36 -1.93 -6.41
C ALA A 48 -14.99 -2.14 -7.88
N ARG A 49 -13.95 -1.45 -8.31
CA ARG A 49 -13.33 -1.61 -9.61
C ARG A 49 -11.88 -2.03 -9.45
N GLY A 50 -11.50 -3.09 -10.17
CA GLY A 50 -10.12 -3.56 -10.25
C GLY A 50 -9.62 -3.50 -11.69
N ILE A 51 -8.39 -3.05 -11.90
CA ILE A 51 -7.69 -3.10 -13.18
C ILE A 51 -6.35 -3.79 -12.93
N MET A 52 -6.10 -4.84 -13.70
CA MET A 52 -4.79 -5.51 -13.72
C MET A 52 -4.13 -5.27 -15.07
N GLU A 53 -2.94 -4.71 -15.06
CA GLU A 53 -2.13 -4.45 -16.24
C GLU A 53 -1.26 -5.66 -16.59
N PHE A 54 -0.74 -5.69 -17.83
CA PHE A 54 0.03 -6.83 -18.38
C PHE A 54 1.32 -7.12 -17.60
N ASP A 55 1.87 -6.13 -16.88
CA ASP A 55 3.06 -6.27 -16.04
C ASP A 55 2.74 -6.75 -14.62
N GLY A 56 1.45 -7.00 -14.31
CA GLY A 56 0.97 -7.44 -13.00
C GLY A 56 0.68 -6.31 -12.02
N TRP A 57 0.76 -5.06 -12.44
CA TRP A 57 0.29 -3.93 -11.66
C TRP A 57 -1.24 -3.96 -11.55
N MET A 58 -1.76 -3.84 -10.33
CA MET A 58 -3.19 -3.89 -10.05
C MET A 58 -3.63 -2.62 -9.34
N ASN A 59 -4.61 -1.92 -9.90
CA ASN A 59 -5.24 -0.75 -9.31
C ASN A 59 -6.64 -1.12 -8.82
N TYR A 60 -6.97 -0.72 -7.60
CA TYR A 60 -8.28 -0.93 -7.00
C TYR A 60 -8.88 0.39 -6.53
N THR A 61 -10.17 0.58 -6.83
CA THR A 61 -10.99 1.67 -6.30
C THR A 61 -12.23 1.08 -5.65
N TYR A 62 -12.44 1.37 -4.38
CA TYR A 62 -13.66 1.03 -3.65
C TYR A 62 -14.40 2.32 -3.31
N THR A 63 -15.53 2.54 -3.97
CA THR A 63 -16.42 3.68 -3.73
C THR A 63 -17.49 3.30 -2.72
N LEU A 64 -17.45 3.92 -1.55
CA LEU A 64 -18.44 3.78 -0.50
C LEU A 64 -19.46 4.92 -0.61
N THR A 65 -20.72 4.59 -0.88
CA THR A 65 -21.81 5.57 -0.98
C THR A 65 -22.83 5.32 0.13
N PRO A 66 -22.80 6.11 1.22
CA PRO A 66 -23.76 5.96 2.31
C PRO A 66 -25.16 6.43 1.87
N LYS A 67 -26.19 5.66 2.21
CA LYS A 67 -27.61 5.96 1.95
C LYS A 67 -28.21 6.88 3.02
N LYS A 68 -27.61 6.86 4.19
CA LYS A 68 -27.89 7.73 5.35
C LYS A 68 -26.58 8.11 6.04
N ASP A 69 -26.59 9.10 6.92
CA ASP A 69 -25.42 9.42 7.73
C ASP A 69 -25.00 8.18 8.52
N LEU A 70 -23.75 7.72 8.32
CA LEU A 70 -23.21 6.50 8.89
C LEU A 70 -21.85 6.75 9.53
N THR A 71 -21.76 6.54 10.85
CA THR A 71 -20.47 6.57 11.52
C THR A 71 -19.81 5.19 11.38
N VAL A 72 -18.67 5.15 10.70
CA VAL A 72 -17.80 3.97 10.66
C VAL A 72 -16.70 4.12 11.70
N LYS A 73 -16.38 3.06 12.43
CA LYS A 73 -15.24 3.00 13.35
C LYS A 73 -13.94 2.92 12.60
N ASP A 74 -13.98 2.21 11.47
CA ASP A 74 -12.80 2.04 10.61
C ASP A 74 -13.20 1.56 9.22
N VAL A 75 -12.39 1.98 8.23
CA VAL A 75 -12.30 1.33 6.92
C VAL A 75 -10.85 0.94 6.75
N ARG A 76 -10.57 -0.35 6.57
CA ARG A 76 -9.20 -0.85 6.52
C ARG A 76 -8.98 -1.92 5.47
N LEU A 77 -7.81 -1.93 4.89
CA LEU A 77 -7.30 -3.00 4.05
C LEU A 77 -6.43 -3.93 4.88
N GLU A 78 -6.77 -5.21 4.93
CA GLU A 78 -5.98 -6.25 5.57
C GLU A 78 -5.30 -7.14 4.54
N ILE A 79 -3.97 -7.23 4.63
CA ILE A 79 -3.12 -8.10 3.81
C ILE A 79 -2.39 -9.06 4.73
N ALA A 80 -2.75 -10.34 4.69
CA ALA A 80 -2.14 -11.37 5.50
C ALA A 80 -1.25 -12.28 4.64
N MET A 81 0.04 -12.32 4.96
CA MET A 81 1.03 -13.15 4.29
C MET A 81 1.50 -14.25 5.23
N LYS A 82 1.75 -15.45 4.70
CA LYS A 82 2.33 -16.54 5.47
C LYS A 82 3.69 -16.14 6.03
N ASN A 83 3.98 -16.48 7.29
CA ASN A 83 5.22 -16.09 7.96
C ASN A 83 6.48 -16.56 7.23
N GLU A 84 6.43 -17.72 6.57
CA GLU A 84 7.54 -18.25 5.75
C GLU A 84 7.92 -17.33 4.56
N VAL A 85 7.00 -16.45 4.14
CA VAL A 85 7.21 -15.48 3.05
C VAL A 85 7.44 -14.08 3.59
N ALA A 86 6.75 -13.68 4.65
CA ALA A 86 6.84 -12.36 5.26
C ALA A 86 8.12 -12.20 6.09
N SER A 87 9.29 -12.26 5.43
CA SER A 87 10.60 -12.20 6.10
C SER A 87 11.12 -10.77 6.25
N TYR A 88 10.80 -9.90 5.29
CA TYR A 88 11.30 -8.53 5.23
C TYR A 88 10.17 -7.55 5.01
N PHE A 89 10.40 -6.32 5.47
CA PHE A 89 9.47 -5.20 5.34
C PHE A 89 10.20 -3.93 4.99
N LEU A 90 9.58 -3.09 4.14
CA LEU A 90 10.05 -1.75 3.76
C LEU A 90 8.83 -0.85 3.53
N GLY A 91 8.86 0.36 4.03
CA GLY A 91 7.79 1.36 3.83
C GLY A 91 6.93 1.58 5.07
N ALA A 92 5.78 2.21 4.93
CA ALA A 92 4.97 2.67 6.06
C ALA A 92 5.80 3.43 7.11
N GLY A 93 6.77 4.24 6.65
CA GLY A 93 7.69 4.99 7.49
C GLY A 93 8.91 4.21 8.00
N LEU A 94 9.01 2.90 7.73
CA LEU A 94 10.14 2.06 8.15
C LEU A 94 11.17 1.87 7.02
N PRO A 95 12.47 1.84 7.35
CA PRO A 95 13.52 1.40 6.42
C PRO A 95 13.37 -0.09 6.10
N GLY A 96 14.10 -0.56 5.08
CA GLY A 96 14.22 -1.98 4.79
C GLY A 96 14.85 -2.73 5.97
N GLN A 97 14.14 -3.72 6.48
CA GLN A 97 14.52 -4.47 7.69
C GLN A 97 13.85 -5.84 7.72
N ASP A 98 14.23 -6.66 8.69
CA ASP A 98 13.49 -7.87 9.02
C ASP A 98 12.05 -7.51 9.41
N MET A 99 11.12 -8.44 9.13
CA MET A 99 9.71 -8.23 9.46
C MET A 99 9.53 -7.96 10.95
N PRO A 100 8.98 -6.80 11.35
CA PRO A 100 8.73 -6.54 12.76
C PRO A 100 7.60 -7.43 13.29
N GLN A 101 7.72 -7.87 14.53
CA GLN A 101 6.66 -8.63 15.20
C GLN A 101 5.39 -7.79 15.36
N THR A 102 5.58 -6.53 15.75
CA THR A 102 4.50 -5.55 15.89
C THR A 102 5.01 -4.18 15.48
N TYR A 103 4.15 -3.42 14.84
CA TYR A 103 4.41 -2.02 14.49
C TYR A 103 3.10 -1.26 14.41
N GLU A 104 3.10 -0.01 14.81
CA GLU A 104 2.01 0.93 14.54
C GLU A 104 2.62 2.28 14.14
N GLY A 105 2.28 2.74 12.94
CA GLY A 105 2.57 4.08 12.44
C GLY A 105 1.29 4.82 12.11
N LYS A 106 1.21 6.11 12.45
CA LYS A 106 0.06 6.98 12.14
C LYS A 106 0.48 8.10 11.22
N TRP A 107 -0.44 8.52 10.35
CA TRP A 107 -0.21 9.67 9.47
C TRP A 107 0.14 10.95 10.23
N ASP A 108 -0.30 11.07 11.46
CA ASP A 108 -0.12 12.23 12.33
C ASP A 108 0.94 12.01 13.41
N ALA A 109 1.77 10.97 13.29
CA ALA A 109 2.81 10.71 14.28
C ALA A 109 3.88 11.81 14.23
N PRO A 110 4.29 12.36 15.38
CA PRO A 110 5.29 13.42 15.44
C PRO A 110 6.70 12.84 15.26
N GLU A 111 7.04 12.37 14.06
CA GLU A 111 8.36 11.84 13.81
C GLU A 111 9.29 12.84 13.14
N LYS A 112 10.56 12.69 13.43
CA LYS A 112 11.61 13.61 12.98
C LYS A 112 11.72 13.58 11.46
N THR A 113 11.44 14.70 10.88
CA THR A 113 11.44 14.94 9.45
C THR A 113 12.88 15.10 8.94
N VAL A 114 13.47 14.00 8.54
CA VAL A 114 14.69 14.05 7.76
C VAL A 114 14.38 13.39 6.42
N ASN A 115 14.57 14.12 5.30
CA ASN A 115 14.44 13.46 4.01
C ASN A 115 15.59 12.46 3.80
N HIS A 116 15.48 11.62 2.79
CA HIS A 116 16.50 10.61 2.49
C HIS A 116 17.90 11.18 2.12
N PHE A 117 18.04 12.49 2.02
CA PHE A 117 19.32 13.18 1.86
C PHE A 117 19.86 13.75 3.18
N GLY A 118 19.22 13.48 4.32
CA GLY A 118 19.64 13.99 5.61
C GLY A 118 19.33 15.48 5.82
N VAL A 119 18.54 16.09 4.97
CA VAL A 119 18.12 17.49 5.10
C VAL A 119 16.89 17.54 5.99
N SER A 120 17.00 18.27 7.11
CA SER A 120 15.85 18.56 7.96
C SER A 120 14.92 19.54 7.23
N LEU A 121 13.73 19.08 6.87
CA LEU A 121 12.70 19.92 6.26
C LEU A 121 11.74 20.35 7.37
N THR A 122 12.17 21.29 8.17
CA THR A 122 11.30 21.95 9.14
C THR A 122 10.45 22.99 8.44
N THR A 123 9.28 22.59 8.00
CA THR A 123 8.16 23.49 7.84
C THR A 123 7.11 23.10 8.86
N ASP A 124 6.66 24.03 9.63
CA ASP A 124 5.82 23.91 10.83
C ASP A 124 4.48 23.17 10.66
N LYS A 125 4.20 22.56 9.53
CA LYS A 125 2.87 22.02 9.21
C LYS A 125 2.83 20.75 8.38
N GLN A 126 3.96 20.17 7.98
CA GLN A 126 3.95 18.96 7.15
C GLN A 126 4.91 17.93 7.69
N GLN A 127 4.36 16.88 8.22
CA GLN A 127 5.12 15.69 8.58
C GLN A 127 5.69 15.06 7.31
N GLN A 128 7.00 14.90 7.30
CA GLN A 128 7.68 14.16 6.26
C GLN A 128 8.29 12.91 6.89
N TRP A 129 7.91 11.78 6.37
CA TRP A 129 8.51 10.51 6.75
C TRP A 129 9.85 10.36 6.05
N LEU A 130 10.83 9.83 6.75
CA LEU A 130 12.14 9.49 6.17
C LEU A 130 12.00 8.50 5.00
N TRP A 131 11.01 7.61 5.11
CA TRP A 131 10.60 6.64 4.09
C TRP A 131 9.14 6.89 3.72
N PRO A 132 8.73 6.53 2.49
CA PRO A 132 7.34 6.67 2.09
C PRO A 132 6.39 6.06 3.12
N PHE A 133 5.38 6.84 3.54
CA PHE A 133 4.40 6.36 4.51
C PHE A 133 3.13 5.82 3.87
N ASP A 134 2.88 6.17 2.62
CA ASP A 134 1.73 5.77 1.81
C ASP A 134 1.88 4.41 1.14
N SER A 135 3.04 3.80 1.26
CA SER A 135 3.33 2.53 0.60
C SER A 135 4.23 1.63 1.44
N PHE A 136 4.16 0.34 1.16
CA PHE A 136 5.06 -0.65 1.73
C PHE A 136 5.29 -1.82 0.77
N TRP A 137 6.36 -2.55 1.03
CA TRP A 137 6.62 -3.87 0.47
C TRP A 137 6.86 -4.86 1.60
N MET A 138 6.29 -6.06 1.49
CA MET A 138 6.60 -7.19 2.38
C MET A 138 6.79 -8.48 1.58
N GLY A 139 7.74 -9.31 2.02
CA GLY A 139 8.03 -10.55 1.32
C GLY A 139 9.42 -11.10 1.63
N ASN A 140 9.91 -11.94 0.72
CA ASN A 140 11.28 -12.43 0.66
C ASN A 140 11.79 -12.41 -0.79
N ALA A 141 12.97 -13.01 -1.06
CA ALA A 141 13.55 -13.03 -2.40
C ALA A 141 12.72 -13.81 -3.44
N HIS A 142 11.76 -14.64 -3.01
CA HIS A 142 10.99 -15.53 -3.89
C HIS A 142 9.55 -15.06 -4.11
N ALA A 143 8.99 -14.34 -3.15
CA ALA A 143 7.63 -13.83 -3.24
C ALA A 143 7.44 -12.61 -2.33
N GLY A 144 6.67 -11.65 -2.80
CA GLY A 144 6.34 -10.45 -2.03
C GLY A 144 5.17 -9.71 -2.64
N ILE A 145 4.72 -8.70 -1.95
CA ILE A 145 3.71 -7.78 -2.40
C ILE A 145 4.12 -6.35 -2.06
N HIS A 146 4.03 -5.48 -3.05
CA HIS A 146 4.03 -4.04 -2.87
C HIS A 146 2.60 -3.56 -2.78
N CYS A 147 2.31 -2.67 -1.86
CA CYS A 147 1.02 -1.98 -1.72
C CYS A 147 1.26 -0.48 -1.62
N GLU A 148 0.45 0.28 -2.32
CA GLU A 148 0.50 1.73 -2.37
C GLU A 148 -0.91 2.29 -2.16
N LEU A 149 -1.10 3.07 -1.10
CA LEU A 149 -2.36 3.74 -0.81
C LEU A 149 -2.47 5.00 -1.66
N ARG A 150 -3.62 5.23 -2.27
CA ARG A 150 -3.86 6.31 -3.22
C ARG A 150 -5.11 7.11 -2.87
N GLY A 151 -5.29 8.23 -3.55
CA GLY A 151 -6.46 9.09 -3.47
C GLY A 151 -6.37 10.24 -4.46
N THR A 152 -7.39 11.06 -4.55
CA THR A 152 -7.51 12.14 -5.54
C THR A 152 -6.39 13.19 -5.45
N THR A 153 -5.79 13.37 -4.27
CA THR A 153 -4.68 14.30 -4.03
C THR A 153 -3.31 13.62 -4.07
N TYR A 154 -3.27 12.34 -4.38
CA TYR A 154 -2.06 11.54 -4.36
C TYR A 154 -1.12 11.90 -5.52
N SER A 155 0.14 12.15 -5.20
CA SER A 155 1.17 12.50 -6.17
C SER A 155 2.31 11.47 -6.30
N GLY A 156 2.18 10.34 -5.60
CA GLY A 156 3.13 9.22 -5.62
C GLY A 156 4.16 9.24 -4.48
N PRO A 157 4.70 8.09 -4.08
CA PRO A 157 5.57 7.94 -2.92
C PRO A 157 6.82 8.80 -2.98
N LEU A 158 7.44 8.90 -4.15
CA LEU A 158 8.65 9.69 -4.35
C LEU A 158 8.40 11.18 -4.18
N LEU A 159 7.26 11.68 -4.64
CA LEU A 159 6.87 13.08 -4.51
C LEU A 159 6.36 13.41 -3.11
N ASN A 160 5.79 12.46 -2.40
CA ASN A 160 5.37 12.62 -1.01
C ASN A 160 6.52 12.98 -0.05
N SER A 161 7.74 12.54 -0.36
CA SER A 161 8.93 12.92 0.40
C SER A 161 9.26 14.42 0.30
N TYR A 162 8.80 15.09 -0.75
CA TYR A 162 9.08 16.51 -1.02
C TYR A 162 7.84 17.40 -0.91
N ARG A 163 6.70 16.86 -1.28
CA ARG A 163 5.42 17.58 -1.28
C ARG A 163 4.33 16.59 -0.88
N PRO A 164 4.18 16.33 0.42
CA PRO A 164 3.23 15.35 0.89
C PRO A 164 1.82 15.69 0.43
N ALA A 165 1.28 14.86 -0.45
CA ALA A 165 -0.11 14.83 -0.83
C ALA A 165 -0.67 13.50 -0.32
N TYR A 166 -1.18 13.54 0.90
CA TYR A 166 -1.68 12.33 1.55
C TYR A 166 -2.98 11.88 0.91
N PRO A 167 -3.20 10.57 0.77
CA PRO A 167 -4.49 10.04 0.33
C PRO A 167 -5.55 10.31 1.40
N ASP A 168 -6.46 11.27 1.16
CA ASP A 168 -7.40 11.82 2.15
C ASP A 168 -8.29 10.77 2.81
N SER A 169 -8.71 9.75 2.04
CA SER A 169 -9.51 8.66 2.57
C SER A 169 -8.74 7.84 3.61
N TRP A 170 -7.49 7.51 3.34
CA TRP A 170 -6.63 6.73 4.22
C TRP A 170 -6.06 7.54 5.38
N ASN A 171 -5.61 8.76 5.11
CA ASN A 171 -5.08 9.66 6.12
C ASN A 171 -6.14 10.05 7.16
N ASN A 172 -7.34 10.39 6.70
CA ASN A 172 -8.47 10.80 7.54
C ASN A 172 -8.08 11.83 8.62
N ARG A 173 -7.32 12.85 8.22
CA ARG A 173 -6.86 13.93 9.12
C ARG A 173 -6.00 13.40 10.28
N GLY A 174 -5.09 12.45 9.99
CA GLY A 174 -4.18 11.87 10.96
C GLY A 174 -4.75 10.72 11.77
N LYS A 175 -6.02 10.33 11.58
CA LYS A 175 -6.60 9.19 12.30
C LYS A 175 -6.17 7.84 11.71
N GLY A 176 -5.78 7.81 10.45
CA GLY A 176 -5.34 6.62 9.74
C GLY A 176 -3.88 6.26 9.99
N GLY A 177 -3.49 5.10 9.52
CA GLY A 177 -2.13 4.60 9.68
C GLY A 177 -1.95 3.17 9.20
N PHE A 178 -0.83 2.58 9.63
CA PHE A 178 -0.48 1.19 9.39
C PHE A 178 -0.26 0.46 10.70
N ARG A 179 -0.65 -0.80 10.73
CA ARG A 179 -0.35 -1.72 11.82
C ARG A 179 0.20 -3.03 11.25
N ILE A 180 1.26 -3.55 11.84
CA ILE A 180 1.79 -4.88 11.58
C ILE A 180 1.57 -5.72 12.82
N ASN A 181 1.11 -6.95 12.62
CA ASN A 181 0.97 -7.94 13.67
C ASN A 181 1.37 -9.31 13.12
N GLN A 182 2.46 -9.86 13.66
CA GLN A 182 2.91 -11.20 13.36
C GLN A 182 2.22 -12.19 14.30
N GLY A 183 1.26 -12.92 13.76
CA GLY A 183 0.62 -14.04 14.45
C GLY A 183 1.40 -15.36 14.30
N THR A 184 0.82 -16.44 14.75
CA THR A 184 1.43 -17.78 14.71
C THR A 184 1.71 -18.24 13.26
N ASP A 185 0.74 -18.07 12.36
CA ASP A 185 0.80 -18.61 11.00
C ASP A 185 0.96 -17.55 9.92
N ALA A 186 0.63 -16.31 10.22
CA ALA A 186 0.60 -15.21 9.28
C ALA A 186 0.97 -13.87 9.92
N THR A 187 1.66 -13.06 9.14
CA THR A 187 1.86 -11.64 9.41
C THR A 187 0.80 -10.84 8.67
N THR A 188 0.09 -10.00 9.40
CA THR A 188 -0.94 -9.13 8.83
C THR A 188 -0.48 -7.68 8.84
N VAL A 189 -0.49 -7.05 7.68
CA VAL A 189 -0.41 -5.60 7.54
C VAL A 189 -1.82 -5.07 7.39
N THR A 190 -2.19 -4.12 8.24
CA THR A 190 -3.47 -3.42 8.25
C THR A 190 -3.24 -1.96 7.90
N CYS A 191 -3.80 -1.52 6.78
CA CYS A 191 -3.88 -0.11 6.42
C CYS A 191 -5.24 0.39 6.88
N TYR A 192 -5.30 1.24 7.90
CA TYR A 192 -6.55 1.69 8.49
C TYR A 192 -6.75 3.20 8.35
N SER A 193 -8.02 3.63 8.30
CA SER A 193 -8.38 5.05 8.20
C SER A 193 -8.94 5.64 9.51
N GLY A 194 -9.29 4.80 10.47
CA GLY A 194 -9.93 5.21 11.73
C GLY A 194 -11.33 5.75 11.56
N GLU A 195 -11.89 6.22 12.66
CA GLU A 195 -13.28 6.65 12.73
C GLU A 195 -13.59 7.88 11.86
N ARG A 196 -14.71 7.82 11.14
CA ARG A 196 -15.29 8.94 10.40
C ARG A 196 -16.80 8.84 10.25
N LEU A 197 -17.42 10.01 10.06
CA LEU A 197 -18.80 10.12 9.64
C LEU A 197 -18.85 10.17 8.11
N LEU A 198 -19.50 9.17 7.52
CA LEU A 198 -19.87 9.15 6.11
C LEU A 198 -21.23 9.86 5.96
N LYS A 199 -21.28 10.90 5.12
CA LYS A 199 -22.48 11.68 4.90
C LYS A 199 -23.36 11.05 3.83
N ALA A 200 -24.67 11.02 4.07
CA ALA A 200 -25.66 10.52 3.13
C ALA A 200 -25.46 11.10 1.72
N GLY A 201 -25.42 10.24 0.72
CA GLY A 201 -25.25 10.62 -0.68
C GLY A 201 -23.88 11.16 -1.08
N SER A 202 -22.90 11.22 -0.16
CA SER A 202 -21.54 11.69 -0.44
C SER A 202 -20.59 10.50 -0.57
N PRO A 203 -20.20 10.09 -1.78
CA PRO A 203 -19.30 8.97 -1.96
C PRO A 203 -17.88 9.29 -1.44
N ILE A 204 -17.19 8.25 -1.01
CA ILE A 204 -15.77 8.31 -0.67
C ILE A 204 -15.04 7.14 -1.32
N ASP A 205 -13.90 7.43 -1.93
CA ASP A 205 -13.08 6.43 -2.60
C ASP A 205 -11.91 6.01 -1.72
N TYR A 206 -11.73 4.70 -1.58
CA TYR A 206 -10.55 4.06 -1.04
C TYR A 206 -9.79 3.41 -2.19
N GLU A 207 -8.69 4.04 -2.56
CA GLU A 207 -7.87 3.62 -3.68
C GLU A 207 -6.55 3.03 -3.19
N PHE A 208 -6.12 1.95 -3.83
CA PHE A 208 -4.80 1.36 -3.60
C PHE A 208 -4.33 0.60 -4.82
N ALA A 209 -3.02 0.49 -4.94
CA ALA A 209 -2.38 -0.34 -5.96
C ALA A 209 -1.59 -1.48 -5.33
N LEU A 210 -1.48 -2.57 -6.06
CA LEU A 210 -0.73 -3.75 -5.66
C LEU A 210 0.19 -4.20 -6.79
N LEU A 211 1.36 -4.72 -6.43
CA LEU A 211 2.25 -5.41 -7.35
C LEU A 211 2.80 -6.66 -6.67
N VAL A 212 2.57 -7.81 -7.27
CA VAL A 212 3.17 -9.06 -6.83
C VAL A 212 4.62 -9.13 -7.34
N THR A 213 5.54 -9.44 -6.47
CA THR A 213 6.96 -9.53 -6.79
C THR A 213 7.52 -10.94 -6.53
N PRO A 214 8.57 -11.35 -7.25
CA PRO A 214 9.17 -10.66 -8.39
C PRO A 214 8.26 -10.74 -9.62
N VAL A 215 8.23 -9.67 -10.43
CA VAL A 215 7.46 -9.62 -11.69
C VAL A 215 8.03 -10.54 -12.78
N LYS A 216 9.25 -11.01 -12.59
CA LYS A 216 9.95 -12.00 -13.42
C LYS A 216 10.96 -12.78 -12.57
N PRO A 217 11.37 -13.97 -12.97
CA PRO A 217 12.39 -14.74 -12.26
C PRO A 217 13.64 -13.90 -12.00
N ILE A 218 14.16 -13.95 -10.78
CA ILE A 218 15.38 -13.24 -10.37
C ILE A 218 16.56 -14.22 -10.50
N ASP A 219 17.56 -13.82 -11.26
CA ASP A 219 18.89 -14.42 -11.19
C ASP A 219 19.66 -13.81 -10.03
N LEU A 220 19.55 -14.43 -8.85
CA LEU A 220 20.18 -13.94 -7.63
C LEU A 220 21.70 -13.85 -7.76
N LYS A 221 22.33 -14.74 -8.52
CA LYS A 221 23.77 -14.73 -8.74
C LYS A 221 24.16 -13.59 -9.68
N GLY A 222 23.52 -13.51 -10.85
CA GLY A 222 23.78 -12.44 -11.82
C GLY A 222 23.50 -11.05 -11.29
N GLN A 223 22.53 -10.90 -10.40
CA GLN A 223 22.20 -9.61 -9.77
C GLN A 223 23.40 -9.01 -9.00
N PHE A 224 24.24 -9.84 -8.39
CA PHE A 224 25.42 -9.39 -7.66
C PHE A 224 26.67 -9.32 -8.52
N THR A 225 26.80 -10.18 -9.54
CA THR A 225 27.99 -10.27 -10.39
C THR A 225 27.94 -9.30 -11.59
N ASN A 226 26.74 -8.94 -12.07
CA ASN A 226 26.55 -8.11 -13.25
C ASN A 226 26.15 -6.66 -12.93
N ARG A 227 26.48 -6.18 -11.73
CA ARG A 227 26.22 -4.79 -11.36
C ARG A 227 27.17 -3.84 -12.09
N TYR A 228 26.60 -2.95 -12.92
CA TYR A 228 27.30 -1.77 -13.37
C TYR A 228 27.37 -0.73 -12.25
N TYR A 229 28.58 -0.42 -11.82
CA TYR A 229 28.81 0.64 -10.85
C TYR A 229 28.83 2.00 -11.59
N HIS A 230 27.78 2.77 -11.46
CA HIS A 230 27.80 4.17 -11.85
C HIS A 230 28.47 5.01 -10.76
N ASN A 231 29.78 5.08 -10.79
CA ASN A 231 30.52 6.06 -10.02
C ASN A 231 30.79 7.26 -10.94
N GLY A 232 30.00 8.33 -10.79
CA GLY A 232 29.93 9.47 -11.70
C GLY A 232 31.22 10.22 -12.03
N SER A 233 32.38 9.79 -11.51
CA SER A 233 33.69 10.34 -11.79
C SER A 233 34.75 9.33 -12.27
N LYS A 234 34.39 8.05 -12.41
CA LYS A 234 35.30 7.02 -12.89
C LYS A 234 34.91 6.56 -14.28
N PRO A 235 35.89 6.25 -15.16
CA PRO A 235 35.58 5.67 -16.46
C PRO A 235 34.78 4.36 -16.30
N VAL A 236 33.96 4.08 -17.31
CA VAL A 236 33.24 2.81 -17.39
C VAL A 236 34.25 1.67 -17.31
N PRO A 237 34.09 0.68 -16.42
CA PRO A 237 35.00 -0.46 -16.34
C PRO A 237 35.10 -1.14 -17.70
N THR A 238 36.28 -1.55 -18.06
CA THR A 238 36.53 -2.34 -19.28
C THR A 238 36.15 -3.81 -19.01
N ASP A 239 35.99 -4.59 -20.07
CA ASP A 239 35.77 -6.03 -19.95
C ASP A 239 36.86 -6.77 -19.16
N GLU A 240 38.06 -6.22 -19.08
CA GLU A 240 39.17 -6.73 -18.27
C GLU A 240 39.00 -6.40 -16.78
N ASP A 241 38.48 -5.21 -16.43
CA ASP A 241 38.18 -4.82 -15.07
C ASP A 241 37.06 -5.65 -14.47
N VAL A 242 36.15 -6.17 -15.29
CA VAL A 242 35.01 -7.00 -14.86
C VAL A 242 35.43 -8.46 -14.66
N LYS A 243 36.57 -8.90 -15.22
CA LYS A 243 37.10 -10.27 -15.11
C LYS A 243 38.13 -10.46 -13.99
N ALA A 244 38.56 -9.37 -13.37
CA ALA A 244 39.50 -9.35 -12.26
C ALA A 244 38.76 -9.37 -10.92
#